data_b06419df1814f8b2753a082af9676b1e
#
_entry.id   b06419df1814f8b2753a082af9676b1e
#
_cell.length_a   1.000
_cell.length_b   1.000
_cell.length_c   1.000
_cell.angle_alpha   90.00
_cell.angle_beta   90.00
_cell.angle_gamma   90.00
#
_symmetry.space_group_name_H-M   'P 1'
#
loop_
_entity.id
_entity.type
_entity.pdbx_description
1 polymer ?
#
loop_
_entity_poly.entity_id
_entity_poly.type
_entity_poly.pdbx_seq_one_letter_code
_entity_poly.pdbx_strand_id
1 'polypeptide(L)'
;MSSKNKEEGFSSLIEEVARENEKFLKEKAKESFGEVIELINDAIDYAIFIAKGKEIKEEYTNRPILFFVFNVLMPFSYGIFVDLLVGNLPACFYELRVMLESIAKCYVAELHPDKDLFFEIKLLSLEKVLKKEEVSTSKLLKDFGKMIELEDEPLKLWGKTSQDWIHTTGIAKKIVEQVVEKSELPSYALVLPMSYSEADLDIIEELGRQVSNFRKILKTTMDKYKEEKLTS
;
A
#
# COMPACT_ATOMS: atom_id res chain seq x y z
N MET A 1 -4.36 4.55 -39.82
CA MET A 1 -4.87 3.56 -38.85
C MET A 1 -5.97 4.22 -38.04
N SER A 2 -7.15 3.65 -38.03
CA SER A 2 -8.32 4.16 -37.30
C SER A 2 -8.05 4.09 -35.76
N SER A 3 -8.60 5.04 -34.97
CA SER A 3 -8.48 5.07 -33.51
C SER A 3 -8.89 3.75 -32.87
N LYS A 4 -9.90 3.08 -33.38
CA LYS A 4 -10.38 1.77 -32.94
C LYS A 4 -9.32 0.67 -32.98
N ASN A 5 -8.52 0.60 -34.05
CA ASN A 5 -7.44 -0.40 -34.15
C ASN A 5 -6.27 -0.16 -33.19
N LYS A 6 -6.11 1.07 -32.68
CA LYS A 6 -5.08 1.38 -31.67
C LYS A 6 -5.53 1.00 -30.28
N GLU A 7 -6.80 1.21 -29.94
CA GLU A 7 -7.37 0.84 -28.63
C GLU A 7 -7.40 -0.68 -28.43
N GLU A 8 -7.83 -1.44 -29.45
CA GLU A 8 -7.81 -2.91 -29.41
C GLU A 8 -6.38 -3.46 -29.26
N GLY A 9 -5.39 -2.82 -29.91
CA GLY A 9 -3.99 -3.22 -29.79
C GLY A 9 -3.38 -2.96 -28.41
N PHE A 10 -3.75 -1.86 -27.73
CA PHE A 10 -3.22 -1.55 -26.41
C PHE A 10 -3.83 -2.45 -25.33
N SER A 11 -5.13 -2.70 -25.37
CA SER A 11 -5.79 -3.62 -24.44
C SER A 11 -5.23 -5.04 -24.55
N SER A 12 -5.02 -5.52 -25.77
CA SER A 12 -4.40 -6.83 -26.01
C SER A 12 -2.97 -6.92 -25.45
N LEU A 13 -2.19 -5.84 -25.57
CA LEU A 13 -0.83 -5.79 -25.02
C LEU A 13 -0.83 -5.85 -23.49
N ILE A 14 -1.74 -5.12 -22.83
CA ILE A 14 -1.87 -5.17 -21.37
C ILE A 14 -2.21 -6.60 -20.90
N GLU A 15 -3.18 -7.25 -21.55
CA GLU A 15 -3.58 -8.61 -21.20
C GLU A 15 -2.45 -9.63 -21.42
N GLU A 16 -1.68 -9.49 -22.49
CA GLU A 16 -0.54 -10.36 -22.78
C GLU A 16 0.55 -10.20 -21.71
N VAL A 17 0.98 -8.97 -21.45
CA VAL A 17 2.01 -8.68 -20.44
C VAL A 17 1.57 -9.11 -19.06
N ALA A 18 0.33 -8.84 -18.67
CA ALA A 18 -0.18 -9.26 -17.35
C ALA A 18 -0.15 -10.79 -17.18
N ARG A 19 -0.46 -11.54 -18.24
CA ARG A 19 -0.41 -13.01 -18.25
C ARG A 19 1.02 -13.55 -18.15
N GLU A 20 1.95 -12.93 -18.88
CA GLU A 20 3.38 -13.28 -18.82
C GLU A 20 3.96 -12.99 -17.45
N ASN A 21 3.68 -11.81 -16.91
CA ASN A 21 4.12 -11.42 -15.57
C ASN A 21 3.54 -12.32 -14.48
N GLU A 22 2.26 -12.67 -14.55
CA GLU A 22 1.65 -13.59 -13.60
C GLU A 22 2.37 -14.95 -13.59
N LYS A 23 2.70 -15.47 -14.78
CA LYS A 23 3.47 -16.71 -14.91
C LYS A 23 4.87 -16.58 -14.31
N PHE A 24 5.58 -15.49 -14.65
CA PHE A 24 6.90 -15.20 -14.11
C PHE A 24 6.89 -15.12 -12.57
N LEU A 25 5.95 -14.38 -12.01
CA LEU A 25 5.79 -14.22 -10.55
C LEU A 25 5.53 -15.56 -9.85
N LYS A 26 4.65 -16.41 -10.42
CA LYS A 26 4.35 -17.74 -9.88
C LYS A 26 5.55 -18.70 -9.93
N GLU A 27 6.40 -18.57 -10.93
CA GLU A 27 7.55 -19.46 -11.13
C GLU A 27 8.81 -18.98 -10.41
N LYS A 28 9.07 -17.66 -10.41
CA LYS A 28 10.34 -17.07 -9.98
C LYS A 28 10.26 -16.29 -8.66
N ALA A 29 9.12 -15.73 -8.32
CA ALA A 29 8.91 -14.88 -7.15
C ALA A 29 7.67 -15.28 -6.34
N LYS A 30 7.45 -16.60 -6.21
CA LYS A 30 6.22 -17.16 -5.63
C LYS A 30 5.89 -16.63 -4.23
N GLU A 31 6.90 -16.48 -3.37
CA GLU A 31 6.70 -16.00 -2.00
C GLU A 31 6.24 -14.53 -2.00
N SER A 32 6.93 -13.68 -2.75
CA SER A 32 6.61 -12.25 -2.84
C SER A 32 5.23 -12.02 -3.48
N PHE A 33 4.90 -12.78 -4.51
CA PHE A 33 3.58 -12.75 -5.13
C PHE A 33 2.49 -13.24 -4.17
N GLY A 34 2.81 -14.28 -3.38
CA GLY A 34 1.95 -14.77 -2.31
C GLY A 34 1.63 -13.71 -1.26
N GLU A 35 2.62 -12.91 -0.81
CA GLU A 35 2.40 -11.83 0.15
C GLU A 35 1.42 -10.76 -0.37
N VAL A 36 1.47 -10.43 -1.67
CA VAL A 36 0.52 -9.49 -2.28
C VAL A 36 -0.89 -10.07 -2.31
N ILE A 37 -1.05 -11.36 -2.63
CA ILE A 37 -2.36 -12.03 -2.60
C ILE A 37 -2.89 -12.08 -1.17
N GLU A 38 -2.05 -12.41 -0.19
CA GLU A 38 -2.44 -12.45 1.21
C GLU A 38 -2.82 -11.06 1.76
N LEU A 39 -2.23 -9.98 1.25
CA LEU A 39 -2.67 -8.63 1.60
C LEU A 39 -4.11 -8.35 1.15
N ILE A 40 -4.49 -8.83 -0.04
CA ILE A 40 -5.88 -8.73 -0.52
C ILE A 40 -6.80 -9.57 0.36
N ASN A 41 -6.39 -10.80 0.72
CA ASN A 41 -7.17 -11.66 1.61
C ASN A 41 -7.38 -10.99 2.98
N ASP A 42 -6.32 -10.43 3.57
CA ASP A 42 -6.41 -9.65 4.82
C ASP A 42 -7.41 -8.50 4.69
N ALA A 43 -7.38 -7.74 3.58
CA ALA A 43 -8.28 -6.63 3.33
C ALA A 43 -9.75 -7.09 3.24
N ILE A 44 -10.00 -8.19 2.52
CA ILE A 44 -11.32 -8.81 2.41
C ILE A 44 -11.81 -9.28 3.78
N ASP A 45 -10.97 -9.98 4.54
CA ASP A 45 -11.32 -10.53 5.85
C ASP A 45 -11.69 -9.42 6.83
N TYR A 46 -10.93 -8.31 6.86
CA TYR A 46 -11.28 -7.15 7.68
C TYR A 46 -12.57 -6.48 7.23
N ALA A 47 -12.79 -6.34 5.92
CA ALA A 47 -14.04 -5.78 5.39
C ALA A 47 -15.24 -6.67 5.76
N ILE A 48 -15.12 -8.00 5.63
CA ILE A 48 -16.18 -8.96 6.02
C ILE A 48 -16.41 -8.93 7.54
N PHE A 49 -15.33 -8.91 8.34
CA PHE A 49 -15.44 -8.82 9.81
C PHE A 49 -16.23 -7.58 10.21
N ILE A 50 -15.86 -6.44 9.66
CA ILE A 50 -16.57 -5.18 9.87
C ILE A 50 -18.01 -5.29 9.37
N ALA A 51 -18.25 -5.82 8.17
CA ALA A 51 -19.58 -5.92 7.56
C ALA A 51 -20.56 -6.83 8.32
N LYS A 52 -20.10 -7.76 9.14
CA LYS A 52 -20.93 -8.64 9.96
C LYS A 52 -21.43 -8.00 11.26
N GLY A 53 -20.88 -6.88 11.69
CA GLY A 53 -21.34 -6.15 12.89
C GLY A 53 -22.71 -5.50 12.66
N LYS A 54 -23.64 -5.59 13.62
CA LYS A 54 -25.01 -5.10 13.48
C LYS A 54 -25.15 -3.58 13.37
N GLU A 55 -24.12 -2.83 13.76
CA GLU A 55 -24.17 -1.36 13.95
C GLU A 55 -23.44 -0.57 12.85
N ILE A 56 -23.02 -1.22 11.76
CA ILE A 56 -22.08 -0.67 10.77
C ILE A 56 -22.58 0.60 10.09
N LYS A 57 -23.88 0.71 9.76
CA LYS A 57 -24.37 1.89 9.04
C LYS A 57 -24.25 3.18 9.86
N GLU A 58 -24.48 3.08 11.16
CA GLU A 58 -24.40 4.24 12.06
C GLU A 58 -22.97 4.55 12.46
N GLU A 59 -22.14 3.52 12.67
CA GLU A 59 -20.73 3.70 13.07
C GLU A 59 -19.79 4.05 11.91
N TYR A 60 -20.09 3.65 10.65
CA TYR A 60 -19.19 3.89 9.51
C TYR A 60 -18.80 5.35 9.37
N THR A 61 -19.75 6.26 9.56
CA THR A 61 -19.52 7.69 9.43
C THR A 61 -18.64 8.28 10.53
N ASN A 62 -18.49 7.59 11.65
CA ASN A 62 -17.81 8.11 12.84
C ASN A 62 -16.47 7.43 13.10
N ARG A 63 -16.11 6.40 12.31
CA ARG A 63 -14.93 5.55 12.56
C ARG A 63 -13.87 5.70 11.47
N PRO A 64 -12.78 6.43 11.73
CA PRO A 64 -11.64 6.53 10.79
C PRO A 64 -11.06 5.19 10.35
N ILE A 65 -11.01 4.18 11.22
CA ILE A 65 -10.52 2.84 10.86
C ILE A 65 -11.44 2.15 9.85
N LEU A 66 -12.75 2.33 9.95
CA LEU A 66 -13.68 1.77 8.95
C LEU A 66 -13.49 2.44 7.59
N PHE A 67 -13.35 3.77 7.60
CA PHE A 67 -12.99 4.51 6.38
C PHE A 67 -11.69 3.97 5.75
N PHE A 68 -10.65 3.75 6.57
CA PHE A 68 -9.39 3.18 6.08
C PHE A 68 -9.60 1.82 5.40
N VAL A 69 -10.30 0.89 6.03
CA VAL A 69 -10.48 -0.46 5.47
C VAL A 69 -11.20 -0.43 4.13
N PHE A 70 -12.30 0.32 4.00
CA PHE A 70 -13.12 0.30 2.79
C PHE A 70 -12.62 1.21 1.68
N ASN A 71 -11.99 2.34 2.01
CA ASN A 71 -11.64 3.37 1.02
C ASN A 71 -10.13 3.49 0.76
N VAL A 72 -9.30 2.83 1.57
CA VAL A 72 -7.85 2.82 1.38
C VAL A 72 -7.35 1.39 1.25
N LEU A 73 -7.48 0.56 2.28
CA LEU A 73 -6.90 -0.78 2.29
C LEU A 73 -7.42 -1.63 1.11
N MET A 74 -8.75 -1.73 0.93
CA MET A 74 -9.33 -2.52 -0.15
C MET A 74 -8.87 -2.05 -1.54
N PRO A 75 -9.08 -0.79 -1.97
CA PRO A 75 -8.69 -0.38 -3.32
C PRO A 75 -7.19 -0.43 -3.56
N PHE A 76 -6.35 -0.03 -2.59
CA PHE A 76 -4.91 -0.02 -2.79
C PHE A 76 -4.27 -1.42 -2.73
N SER A 77 -4.81 -2.37 -1.97
CA SER A 77 -4.35 -3.76 -2.04
C SER A 77 -4.60 -4.39 -3.41
N TYR A 78 -5.77 -4.12 -4.02
CA TYR A 78 -6.04 -4.50 -5.42
C TYR A 78 -5.17 -3.71 -6.41
N GLY A 79 -4.90 -2.44 -6.14
CA GLY A 79 -4.01 -1.59 -6.94
C GLY A 79 -2.63 -2.20 -7.04
N ILE A 80 -1.99 -2.55 -5.91
CA ILE A 80 -0.68 -3.22 -5.87
C ILE A 80 -0.69 -4.49 -6.73
N PHE A 81 -1.74 -5.30 -6.65
CA PHE A 81 -1.84 -6.52 -7.45
C PHE A 81 -1.90 -6.23 -8.95
N VAL A 82 -2.73 -5.26 -9.37
CA VAL A 82 -2.86 -4.88 -10.79
C VAL A 82 -1.56 -4.25 -11.30
N ASP A 83 -0.99 -3.33 -10.54
CA ASP A 83 0.27 -2.67 -10.91
C ASP A 83 1.44 -3.66 -10.98
N LEU A 84 1.47 -4.66 -10.08
CA LEU A 84 2.43 -5.76 -10.14
C LEU A 84 2.25 -6.59 -11.42
N LEU A 85 1.02 -6.88 -11.84
CA LEU A 85 0.78 -7.64 -13.07
C LEU A 85 1.18 -6.88 -14.35
N VAL A 86 1.09 -5.56 -14.36
CA VAL A 86 1.48 -4.76 -15.54
C VAL A 86 2.93 -4.24 -15.47
N GLY A 87 3.70 -4.66 -14.46
CA GLY A 87 5.11 -4.29 -14.31
C GLY A 87 5.35 -2.89 -13.73
N ASN A 88 4.36 -2.27 -13.08
CA ASN A 88 4.46 -0.94 -12.50
C ASN A 88 4.93 -0.98 -11.04
N LEU A 89 6.14 -1.49 -10.80
CA LEU A 89 6.71 -1.63 -9.46
C LEU A 89 6.75 -0.33 -8.65
N PRO A 90 7.10 0.84 -9.22
CA PRO A 90 7.08 2.10 -8.47
C PRO A 90 5.70 2.43 -7.88
N ALA A 91 4.61 2.15 -8.62
CA ALA A 91 3.25 2.38 -8.11
C ALA A 91 2.92 1.46 -6.93
N CYS A 92 3.34 0.20 -6.97
CA CYS A 92 3.16 -0.72 -5.84
C CYS A 92 3.75 -0.17 -4.53
N PHE A 93 4.96 0.38 -4.57
CA PHE A 93 5.60 0.99 -3.39
C PHE A 93 4.92 2.29 -2.95
N TYR A 94 4.42 3.09 -3.90
CA TYR A 94 3.64 4.28 -3.60
C TYR A 94 2.34 3.93 -2.88
N GLU A 95 1.61 2.94 -3.37
CA GLU A 95 0.36 2.48 -2.78
C GLU A 95 0.57 1.91 -1.37
N LEU A 96 1.63 1.12 -1.18
CA LEU A 96 2.00 0.60 0.13
C LEU A 96 2.29 1.72 1.13
N ARG A 97 2.99 2.78 0.70
CA ARG A 97 3.23 3.96 1.52
C ARG A 97 1.94 4.70 1.88
N VAL A 98 1.04 4.90 0.90
CA VAL A 98 -0.25 5.56 1.15
C VAL A 98 -1.06 4.78 2.19
N MET A 99 -1.10 3.46 2.10
CA MET A 99 -1.78 2.62 3.09
C MET A 99 -1.16 2.78 4.48
N LEU A 100 0.17 2.78 4.59
CA LEU A 100 0.87 2.92 5.87
C LEU A 100 0.62 4.29 6.51
N GLU A 101 0.71 5.39 5.76
CA GLU A 101 0.43 6.72 6.28
C GLU A 101 -1.05 6.88 6.68
N SER A 102 -1.94 6.26 5.91
CA SER A 102 -3.38 6.34 6.15
C SER A 102 -3.81 5.54 7.39
N ILE A 103 -3.29 4.32 7.59
CA ILE A 103 -3.62 3.54 8.79
C ILE A 103 -3.14 4.24 10.05
N ALA A 104 -1.95 4.85 10.03
CA ALA A 104 -1.42 5.60 11.16
C ALA A 104 -2.31 6.80 11.49
N LYS A 105 -2.70 7.59 10.48
CA LYS A 105 -3.61 8.74 10.68
C LYS A 105 -4.98 8.29 11.17
N CYS A 106 -5.56 7.27 10.57
CA CYS A 106 -6.88 6.77 10.94
C CYS A 106 -6.89 6.19 12.36
N TYR A 107 -5.86 5.42 12.74
CA TYR A 107 -5.77 4.88 14.09
C TYR A 107 -5.63 6.00 15.16
N VAL A 108 -4.77 6.98 14.92
CA VAL A 108 -4.63 8.13 15.84
C VAL A 108 -5.91 8.97 15.90
N ALA A 109 -6.59 9.18 14.76
CA ALA A 109 -7.86 9.92 14.73
C ALA A 109 -9.01 9.15 15.41
N GLU A 110 -8.95 7.80 15.48
CA GLU A 110 -9.90 6.97 16.21
C GLU A 110 -9.89 7.27 17.71
N LEU A 111 -8.76 7.72 18.26
CA LEU A 111 -8.59 8.09 19.67
C LEU A 111 -9.16 9.47 20.01
N HIS A 112 -9.83 10.15 19.07
CA HIS A 112 -10.46 11.43 19.32
C HIS A 112 -11.49 11.30 20.49
N PRO A 113 -11.48 12.25 21.46
CA PRO A 113 -12.32 12.16 22.65
C PRO A 113 -13.83 12.16 22.34
N ASP A 114 -14.24 12.91 21.32
CA ASP A 114 -15.62 12.93 20.86
C ASP A 114 -15.84 11.80 19.84
N LYS A 115 -16.56 10.78 20.28
CA LYS A 115 -16.84 9.56 19.50
C LYS A 115 -17.89 9.77 18.41
N ASP A 116 -18.76 10.76 18.57
CA ASP A 116 -19.89 11.00 17.67
C ASP A 116 -19.54 11.85 16.45
N LEU A 117 -18.36 12.46 16.43
CA LEU A 117 -17.89 13.22 15.29
C LEU A 117 -17.66 12.32 14.06
N PHE A 118 -18.05 12.83 12.90
CA PHE A 118 -17.75 12.20 11.62
C PHE A 118 -16.23 11.97 11.45
N PHE A 119 -15.86 10.84 10.84
CA PHE A 119 -14.44 10.49 10.61
C PHE A 119 -13.67 11.60 9.89
N GLU A 120 -14.30 12.30 8.94
CA GLU A 120 -13.72 13.44 8.24
C GLU A 120 -13.30 14.55 9.22
N ILE A 121 -14.16 14.90 10.18
CA ILE A 121 -13.87 15.95 11.17
C ILE A 121 -12.73 15.52 12.09
N LYS A 122 -12.70 14.24 12.49
CA LYS A 122 -11.60 13.68 13.30
C LYS A 122 -10.27 13.74 12.56
N LEU A 123 -10.25 13.36 11.28
CA LEU A 123 -9.05 13.44 10.44
C LEU A 123 -8.59 14.89 10.22
N LEU A 124 -9.52 15.81 9.91
CA LEU A 124 -9.20 17.22 9.75
C LEU A 124 -8.69 17.84 11.07
N SER A 125 -9.24 17.44 12.21
CA SER A 125 -8.79 17.88 13.52
C SER A 125 -7.38 17.40 13.81
N LEU A 126 -7.07 16.14 13.52
CA LEU A 126 -5.72 15.60 13.62
C LEU A 126 -4.73 16.36 12.72
N GLU A 127 -5.08 16.60 11.47
CA GLU A 127 -4.22 17.34 10.54
C GLU A 127 -3.94 18.78 11.01
N LYS A 128 -4.93 19.46 11.58
CA LYS A 128 -4.74 20.79 12.18
C LYS A 128 -3.76 20.75 13.35
N VAL A 129 -3.87 19.74 14.22
CA VAL A 129 -2.95 19.56 15.36
C VAL A 129 -1.55 19.27 14.85
N LEU A 130 -1.38 18.30 13.93
CA LEU A 130 -0.08 17.96 13.36
C LEU A 130 0.59 19.17 12.70
N LYS A 131 -0.17 19.98 11.96
CA LYS A 131 0.33 21.19 11.32
C LYS A 131 0.69 22.27 12.35
N LYS A 132 -0.15 22.49 13.36
CA LYS A 132 0.11 23.49 14.42
C LYS A 132 1.34 23.16 15.25
N GLU A 133 1.56 21.89 15.51
CA GLU A 133 2.68 21.40 16.32
C GLU A 133 3.90 21.03 15.48
N GLU A 134 3.88 21.28 14.16
CA GLU A 134 4.94 20.96 13.20
C GLU A 134 5.37 19.50 13.26
N VAL A 135 4.41 18.59 13.48
CA VAL A 135 4.67 17.15 13.56
C VAL A 135 4.90 16.59 12.16
N SER A 136 6.09 16.08 11.92
CA SER A 136 6.42 15.42 10.67
C SER A 136 5.75 14.04 10.55
N THR A 137 5.60 13.54 9.31
CA THR A 137 5.11 12.16 9.07
C THR A 137 5.97 11.12 9.78
N SER A 138 7.28 11.30 9.82
CA SER A 138 8.18 10.39 10.53
C SER A 138 7.91 10.35 12.05
N LYS A 139 7.62 11.50 12.66
CA LYS A 139 7.24 11.55 14.08
C LYS A 139 5.89 10.87 14.32
N LEU A 140 4.89 11.13 13.48
CA LEU A 140 3.59 10.48 13.56
C LEU A 140 3.73 8.95 13.50
N LEU A 141 4.50 8.42 12.53
CA LEU A 141 4.72 6.99 12.37
C LEU A 141 5.47 6.36 13.55
N LYS A 142 6.42 7.09 14.13
CA LYS A 142 7.12 6.65 15.33
C LYS A 142 6.18 6.57 16.54
N ASP A 143 5.34 7.58 16.74
CA ASP A 143 4.38 7.59 17.83
C ASP A 143 3.28 6.53 17.62
N PHE A 144 2.79 6.36 16.41
CA PHE A 144 1.91 5.26 16.03
C PHE A 144 2.52 3.89 16.33
N GLY A 145 3.80 3.67 15.96
CA GLY A 145 4.49 2.42 16.23
C GLY A 145 4.54 2.08 17.73
N LYS A 146 4.75 3.08 18.60
CA LYS A 146 4.69 2.89 20.06
C LYS A 146 3.28 2.52 20.52
N MET A 147 2.24 3.17 19.97
CA MET A 147 0.85 2.88 20.33
C MET A 147 0.46 1.43 20.02
N ILE A 148 0.94 0.89 18.91
CA ILE A 148 0.67 -0.51 18.51
C ILE A 148 1.73 -1.51 18.99
N GLU A 149 2.72 -1.09 19.82
CA GLU A 149 3.81 -1.92 20.35
C GLU A 149 4.73 -2.53 19.30
N LEU A 150 4.87 -1.88 18.15
CA LEU A 150 5.81 -2.23 17.09
C LEU A 150 6.96 -1.20 16.96
N GLU A 151 7.08 -0.28 17.91
CA GLU A 151 8.15 0.73 18.01
C GLU A 151 8.47 1.44 16.67
N ASP A 152 9.65 1.21 16.12
CA ASP A 152 10.13 1.89 14.90
C ASP A 152 9.78 1.14 13.59
N GLU A 153 9.03 0.03 13.64
CA GLU A 153 8.74 -0.75 12.43
C GLU A 153 7.96 0.04 11.36
N PRO A 154 6.90 0.81 11.71
CA PRO A 154 6.21 1.64 10.72
C PRO A 154 7.13 2.70 10.11
N LEU A 155 8.02 3.32 10.91
CA LEU A 155 8.96 4.31 10.44
C LEU A 155 10.03 3.69 9.51
N LYS A 156 10.53 2.50 9.81
CA LYS A 156 11.48 1.77 8.97
C LYS A 156 10.88 1.42 7.61
N LEU A 157 9.64 0.91 7.61
CA LEU A 157 8.91 0.60 6.38
C LEU A 157 8.72 1.85 5.53
N TRP A 158 8.26 2.95 6.14
CA TRP A 158 8.07 4.24 5.46
C TRP A 158 9.37 4.79 4.89
N GLY A 159 10.47 4.69 5.65
CA GLY A 159 11.79 5.14 5.20
C GLY A 159 12.25 4.42 3.93
N LYS A 160 12.13 3.10 3.89
CA LYS A 160 12.51 2.29 2.72
C LYS A 160 11.65 2.62 1.49
N THR A 161 10.32 2.65 1.63
CA THR A 161 9.43 2.99 0.51
C THR A 161 9.66 4.40 0.00
N SER A 162 10.00 5.36 0.90
CA SER A 162 10.17 6.77 0.54
C SER A 162 11.47 7.06 -0.17
N GLN A 163 12.58 6.56 0.36
CA GLN A 163 13.93 6.89 -0.16
C GLN A 163 14.16 6.31 -1.55
N ASP A 164 13.72 5.08 -1.77
CA ASP A 164 14.08 4.34 -2.98
C ASP A 164 13.06 4.51 -4.11
N TRP A 165 11.77 4.75 -3.78
CA TRP A 165 10.69 4.64 -4.77
C TRP A 165 9.84 5.90 -4.97
N ILE A 166 9.91 6.88 -4.08
CA ILE A 166 9.05 8.08 -4.16
C ILE A 166 9.85 9.34 -4.45
N HIS A 167 11.06 9.44 -3.91
CA HIS A 167 11.92 10.56 -4.24
C HIS A 167 12.56 10.38 -5.60
N THR A 168 12.53 11.42 -6.44
CA THR A 168 13.08 11.41 -7.80
C THR A 168 14.51 10.87 -7.86
N THR A 169 15.34 11.16 -6.85
CA THR A 169 16.71 10.66 -6.77
C THR A 169 16.78 9.15 -6.54
N GLY A 170 15.88 8.59 -5.73
CA GLY A 170 15.80 7.15 -5.51
C GLY A 170 15.35 6.42 -6.77
N ILE A 171 14.27 6.89 -7.40
CA ILE A 171 13.78 6.36 -8.68
C ILE A 171 14.87 6.42 -9.75
N ALA A 172 15.56 7.56 -9.89
CA ALA A 172 16.64 7.72 -10.86
C ALA A 172 17.79 6.71 -10.61
N LYS A 173 18.16 6.51 -9.34
CA LYS A 173 19.19 5.52 -8.97
C LYS A 173 18.78 4.11 -9.35
N LYS A 174 17.54 3.70 -9.02
CA LYS A 174 16.99 2.38 -9.38
C LYS A 174 16.91 2.17 -10.89
N ILE A 175 16.49 3.19 -11.65
CA ILE A 175 16.49 3.14 -13.11
C ILE A 175 17.90 2.95 -13.66
N VAL A 176 18.90 3.67 -13.15
CA VAL A 176 20.29 3.50 -13.57
C VAL A 176 20.79 2.10 -13.26
N GLU A 177 20.56 1.59 -12.05
CA GLU A 177 20.96 0.24 -11.64
C GLU A 177 20.31 -0.83 -12.53
N GLN A 178 19.04 -0.70 -12.89
CA GLN A 178 18.34 -1.68 -13.71
C GLN A 178 18.65 -1.57 -15.20
N VAL A 179 18.62 -0.36 -15.74
CA VAL A 179 18.68 -0.14 -17.21
C VAL A 179 20.11 -0.02 -17.70
N VAL A 180 20.98 0.65 -16.94
CA VAL A 180 22.35 0.93 -17.39
C VAL A 180 23.31 -0.19 -17.00
N GLU A 181 23.16 -0.76 -15.80
CA GLU A 181 24.10 -1.75 -15.27
C GLU A 181 23.70 -3.19 -15.61
N LYS A 182 22.39 -3.48 -15.74
CA LYS A 182 21.89 -4.84 -15.92
C LYS A 182 21.35 -5.14 -17.34
N SER A 183 21.17 -4.14 -18.22
CA SER A 183 20.66 -4.36 -19.57
C SER A 183 21.71 -4.11 -20.65
N GLU A 184 21.77 -5.00 -21.63
CA GLU A 184 22.58 -4.84 -22.85
C GLU A 184 21.96 -3.86 -23.86
N LEU A 185 20.74 -3.36 -23.60
CA LEU A 185 19.99 -2.49 -24.52
C LEU A 185 19.94 -1.06 -23.97
N PRO A 186 20.27 -0.06 -24.82
CA PRO A 186 20.22 1.35 -24.44
C PRO A 186 18.78 1.90 -24.51
N SER A 187 17.77 1.21 -23.97
CA SER A 187 16.42 1.75 -23.94
C SER A 187 16.14 2.38 -22.58
N TYR A 188 16.10 3.69 -22.58
CA TYR A 188 15.95 4.54 -21.38
C TYR A 188 14.48 4.86 -21.04
N ALA A 189 13.51 4.16 -21.58
CA ALA A 189 12.11 4.43 -21.34
C ALA A 189 11.46 3.28 -20.60
N LEU A 190 11.00 3.55 -19.37
CA LEU A 190 9.99 2.73 -18.72
C LEU A 190 8.69 2.87 -19.51
N VAL A 191 8.36 1.85 -20.29
CA VAL A 191 7.11 1.80 -21.07
C VAL A 191 6.19 0.81 -20.35
N LEU A 192 5.06 1.30 -19.86
CA LEU A 192 4.02 0.43 -19.33
C LEU A 192 3.06 -0.02 -20.45
N PRO A 193 2.62 -1.27 -20.44
CA PRO A 193 3.00 -2.35 -19.52
C PRO A 193 4.40 -2.91 -19.83
N MET A 194 5.08 -3.46 -18.82
CA MET A 194 6.44 -3.99 -18.90
C MET A 194 6.50 -5.46 -18.46
N SER A 195 7.06 -6.32 -19.31
CA SER A 195 7.31 -7.72 -18.95
C SER A 195 8.52 -7.84 -18.03
N TYR A 196 8.43 -8.70 -17.02
CA TYR A 196 9.51 -8.97 -16.07
C TYR A 196 10.63 -9.81 -16.66
N SER A 197 11.81 -9.59 -16.13
CA SER A 197 13.03 -10.36 -16.37
C SER A 197 13.68 -10.78 -15.06
N GLU A 198 14.72 -11.60 -15.12
CA GLU A 198 15.54 -11.97 -13.93
C GLU A 198 16.14 -10.73 -13.22
N ALA A 199 16.35 -9.62 -13.95
CA ALA A 199 16.88 -8.38 -13.39
C ALA A 199 15.90 -7.70 -12.41
N ASP A 200 14.60 -8.02 -12.47
CA ASP A 200 13.57 -7.42 -11.64
C ASP A 200 13.33 -8.17 -10.33
N LEU A 201 13.89 -9.38 -10.18
CA LEU A 201 13.64 -10.27 -9.04
C LEU A 201 13.99 -9.61 -7.71
N ASP A 202 15.13 -8.95 -7.59
CA ASP A 202 15.55 -8.29 -6.35
C ASP A 202 14.50 -7.26 -5.86
N ILE A 203 13.88 -6.54 -6.80
CA ILE A 203 12.88 -5.52 -6.50
C ILE A 203 11.54 -6.14 -6.15
N ILE A 204 11.14 -7.18 -6.87
CA ILE A 204 9.93 -7.94 -6.58
C ILE A 204 10.02 -8.59 -5.19
N GLU A 205 11.18 -9.15 -4.85
CA GLU A 205 11.42 -9.70 -3.50
C GLU A 205 11.42 -8.62 -2.42
N GLU A 206 11.97 -7.44 -2.72
CA GLU A 206 11.89 -6.31 -1.80
C GLU A 206 10.45 -5.88 -1.57
N LEU A 207 9.63 -5.79 -2.63
CA LEU A 207 8.20 -5.51 -2.51
C LEU A 207 7.51 -6.53 -1.62
N GLY A 208 7.73 -7.82 -1.85
CA GLY A 208 7.17 -8.90 -1.05
C GLY A 208 7.51 -8.77 0.44
N ARG A 209 8.79 -8.51 0.76
CA ARG A 209 9.22 -8.27 2.15
C ARG A 209 8.53 -7.05 2.78
N GLN A 210 8.34 -5.97 2.01
CA GLN A 210 7.69 -4.76 2.51
C GLN A 210 6.18 -4.93 2.68
N VAL A 211 5.53 -5.66 1.79
CA VAL A 211 4.12 -6.05 1.93
C VAL A 211 3.93 -6.92 3.18
N SER A 212 4.80 -7.91 3.42
CA SER A 212 4.77 -8.74 4.63
C SER A 212 4.91 -7.91 5.91
N ASN A 213 5.83 -6.94 5.92
CA ASN A 213 5.99 -6.02 7.06
C ASN A 213 4.74 -5.15 7.27
N PHE A 214 4.12 -4.67 6.19
CA PHE A 214 2.88 -3.90 6.28
C PHE A 214 1.73 -4.75 6.83
N ARG A 215 1.58 -5.99 6.37
CA ARG A 215 0.57 -6.95 6.87
C ARG A 215 0.71 -7.18 8.38
N LYS A 216 1.94 -7.29 8.90
CA LYS A 216 2.20 -7.37 10.34
C LYS A 216 1.71 -6.13 11.07
N ILE A 217 2.02 -4.93 10.56
CA ILE A 217 1.55 -3.66 11.13
C ILE A 217 0.02 -3.59 11.10
N LEU A 218 -0.58 -3.92 9.96
CA LEU A 218 -2.03 -3.95 9.76
C LEU A 218 -2.71 -4.87 10.78
N LYS A 219 -2.24 -6.12 10.88
CA LYS A 219 -2.79 -7.10 11.82
C LYS A 219 -2.72 -6.61 13.26
N THR A 220 -1.56 -6.15 13.70
CA THR A 220 -1.38 -5.66 15.07
C THR A 220 -2.30 -4.47 15.36
N THR A 221 -2.43 -3.54 14.39
CA THR A 221 -3.33 -2.38 14.53
C THR A 221 -4.79 -2.81 14.65
N MET A 222 -5.22 -3.74 13.80
CA MET A 222 -6.59 -4.22 13.79
C MET A 222 -6.93 -5.05 15.04
N ASP A 223 -5.97 -5.81 15.57
CA ASP A 223 -6.17 -6.58 16.79
C ASP A 223 -6.32 -5.63 18.00
N LYS A 224 -5.47 -4.61 18.13
CA LYS A 224 -5.63 -3.57 19.16
C LYS A 224 -6.94 -2.80 19.05
N TYR A 225 -7.33 -2.44 17.83
CA TYR A 225 -8.62 -1.80 17.60
C TYR A 225 -9.80 -2.65 18.07
N LYS A 226 -9.74 -3.98 17.86
CA LYS A 226 -10.76 -4.91 18.34
C LYS A 226 -10.80 -5.00 19.87
N GLU A 227 -9.62 -5.07 20.52
CA GLU A 227 -9.51 -5.11 21.98
C GLU A 227 -10.10 -3.86 22.63
N GLU A 228 -9.79 -2.68 22.11
CA GLU A 228 -10.33 -1.40 22.60
C GLU A 228 -11.85 -1.32 22.47
N LYS A 229 -12.43 -1.91 21.40
CA LYS A 229 -13.89 -1.98 21.21
C LYS A 229 -14.59 -2.95 22.18
N LEU A 230 -13.92 -4.03 22.57
CA LEU A 230 -14.52 -5.01 23.51
C LEU A 230 -14.51 -4.52 24.95
N THR A 231 -13.71 -3.49 25.25
CA THR A 231 -13.56 -2.93 26.60
C THR A 231 -14.30 -1.60 26.82
N SER A 232 -14.89 -1.03 25.76
CA SER A 232 -15.67 0.23 25.78
C SER A 232 -17.16 -0.04 25.61
#